data_4293b10629f29285ba8b5aa46d0c129e
#
_entry.id   4293b10629f29285ba8b5aa46d0c129e
#
_cell.length_a   1.000
_cell.length_b   1.000
_cell.length_c   1.000
_cell.angle_alpha   90.00
_cell.angle_beta   90.00
_cell.angle_gamma   90.00
#
_symmetry.space_group_name_H-M   'P 1'
#
loop_
_entity.id
_entity.type
_entity.pdbx_description
1 polymer ?
#
loop_
_entity_poly.entity_id
_entity_poly.type
_entity_poly.pdbx_seq_one_letter_code
_entity_poly.pdbx_strand_id
1 'polypeptide(L)'
;MRKLIMLCSCFMLIVLAGCSQPPKPSNKIILWHWMTDRNDTFQKLAQQYKQETGIEVTIQLFAPSDSYSQKVIAAAQANVLPDIYGVLDKKSIVADFIKAGLVADLTDAMQADGASWESSLFDKALADKRFDAGNSYGVKPGIYGVPIDVTNEQMVYNKKLLAKAGIATPPRTYEEFIKDAQALKRVGITPFVSGWGELWLLDCFASNYAFNIMGEEKIFATYRGQVKYTDSDWIKVFNVFAELRNKGVLIDGIVTKGNKYAEQDFALERAAFAFNGSWSVNVYHDMNPSLDYGVIPPPPVSTLHPLKIWGSAGSTFVVNAGSPNKDKAIAFLKWLTTKEQQVVLAQETNNLPSNKEALSVISPILEEFAKGMDQSTHPNIWPLNEDPSVSEAFDKGIQDIIIGEKTQEQVAQDVQKVKDFQMAKGNH
;
A
#
# COMPACT_ATOMS: atom_id res chain seq x y z
N MET A 1 -26.50 -69.65 43.04
CA MET A 1 -27.47 -68.59 43.23
C MET A 1 -26.76 -67.36 43.76
N ARG A 2 -26.31 -66.48 42.88
CA ARG A 2 -25.84 -65.14 43.25
C ARG A 2 -26.39 -64.14 42.18
N LYS A 3 -27.28 -63.28 42.59
CA LYS A 3 -27.89 -62.26 41.78
C LYS A 3 -26.89 -61.13 41.58
N LEU A 4 -26.57 -60.81 40.31
CA LEU A 4 -25.77 -59.66 39.91
C LEU A 4 -26.76 -58.51 39.68
N ILE A 5 -26.61 -57.45 40.49
CA ILE A 5 -27.36 -56.20 40.37
C ILE A 5 -26.55 -55.30 39.44
N MET A 6 -27.09 -54.99 38.26
CA MET A 6 -26.52 -54.09 37.27
C MET A 6 -27.00 -52.68 37.60
N LEU A 7 -26.08 -51.83 38.10
CA LEU A 7 -26.35 -50.43 38.38
C LEU A 7 -26.13 -49.65 37.06
N CYS A 8 -27.19 -49.17 36.42
CA CYS A 8 -27.15 -48.23 35.32
C CYS A 8 -26.85 -46.81 35.86
N SER A 9 -25.61 -46.33 35.72
CA SER A 9 -25.27 -44.93 35.95
C SER A 9 -25.62 -44.13 34.70
N CYS A 10 -26.73 -43.40 34.73
CA CYS A 10 -27.03 -42.34 33.76
C CYS A 10 -26.07 -41.14 33.98
N PHE A 11 -25.08 -40.99 33.11
CA PHE A 11 -24.25 -39.78 33.02
C PHE A 11 -25.06 -38.72 32.27
N MET A 12 -25.65 -37.80 33.03
CA MET A 12 -26.38 -36.64 32.50
C MET A 12 -25.32 -35.62 32.04
N LEU A 13 -25.03 -35.58 30.73
CA LEU A 13 -24.22 -34.52 30.10
C LEU A 13 -25.00 -33.21 30.20
N ILE A 14 -24.66 -32.38 31.17
CA ILE A 14 -25.07 -30.98 31.21
C ILE A 14 -24.25 -30.25 30.17
N VAL A 15 -24.81 -30.05 28.96
CA VAL A 15 -24.30 -29.11 27.98
C VAL A 15 -24.51 -27.69 28.54
N LEU A 16 -23.49 -27.13 29.17
CA LEU A 16 -23.45 -25.72 29.49
C LEU A 16 -23.36 -24.96 28.16
N ALA A 17 -24.48 -24.63 27.56
CA ALA A 17 -24.59 -23.59 26.55
C ALA A 17 -24.26 -22.27 27.25
N GLY A 18 -22.99 -21.96 27.29
CA GLY A 18 -22.48 -20.65 27.67
C GLY A 18 -22.98 -19.64 26.65
N CYS A 19 -24.15 -19.04 26.88
CA CYS A 19 -24.51 -17.80 26.21
C CYS A 19 -23.45 -16.76 26.59
N SER A 20 -22.39 -16.61 25.77
CA SER A 20 -21.49 -15.48 25.88
C SER A 20 -22.32 -14.24 25.58
N GLN A 21 -22.58 -13.44 26.62
CA GLN A 21 -23.20 -12.14 26.43
C GLN A 21 -22.31 -11.33 25.48
N PRO A 22 -22.90 -10.62 24.52
CA PRO A 22 -22.09 -9.75 23.65
C PRO A 22 -21.25 -8.80 24.54
N PRO A 23 -19.98 -8.58 24.19
CA PRO A 23 -19.09 -7.74 24.97
C PRO A 23 -19.73 -6.36 25.15
N LYS A 24 -19.74 -5.84 26.39
CA LYS A 24 -20.33 -4.54 26.70
C LYS A 24 -19.42 -3.42 26.15
N PRO A 25 -20.00 -2.32 25.63
CA PRO A 25 -19.25 -1.14 25.26
C PRO A 25 -18.36 -0.67 26.42
N SER A 26 -17.10 -0.37 26.13
CA SER A 26 -16.13 0.16 27.08
C SER A 26 -15.68 1.56 26.66
N ASN A 27 -15.05 2.31 27.56
CA ASN A 27 -14.40 3.57 27.19
C ASN A 27 -12.97 3.35 26.66
N LYS A 28 -12.73 2.20 26.05
CA LYS A 28 -11.44 1.79 25.50
C LYS A 28 -11.64 1.21 24.12
N ILE A 29 -10.87 1.68 23.15
CA ILE A 29 -10.79 1.16 21.78
C ILE A 29 -9.35 0.73 21.47
N ILE A 30 -9.21 -0.25 20.56
CA ILE A 30 -7.92 -0.81 20.16
C ILE A 30 -7.72 -0.51 18.68
N LEU A 31 -6.55 0.07 18.35
CA LEU A 31 -6.12 0.33 16.99
C LEU A 31 -4.87 -0.47 16.67
N TRP A 32 -4.88 -1.25 15.59
CA TRP A 32 -3.71 -1.95 15.04
C TRP A 32 -3.18 -1.23 13.81
N HIS A 33 -1.86 -1.07 13.75
CA HIS A 33 -1.17 -0.50 12.59
C HIS A 33 0.22 -1.12 12.36
N TRP A 34 0.87 -0.75 11.24
CA TRP A 34 2.18 -1.27 10.79
C TRP A 34 3.25 -0.17 10.64
N MET A 35 2.85 1.09 10.75
CA MET A 35 3.65 2.28 10.45
C MET A 35 4.60 2.59 11.61
N THR A 36 5.86 2.12 11.51
CA THR A 36 6.87 2.32 12.55
C THR A 36 7.24 3.79 12.76
N ASP A 37 7.27 4.55 11.66
CA ASP A 37 7.59 5.97 11.61
C ASP A 37 6.54 6.89 12.23
N ARG A 38 5.34 6.39 12.52
CA ARG A 38 4.20 7.17 13.05
C ARG A 38 3.74 6.73 14.40
N ASN A 39 4.34 5.66 14.93
CA ASN A 39 3.89 5.06 16.19
C ASN A 39 3.84 6.07 17.33
N ASP A 40 4.89 6.85 17.51
CA ASP A 40 5.00 7.79 18.64
C ASP A 40 4.00 8.95 18.52
N THR A 41 3.78 9.45 17.30
CA THR A 41 2.76 10.46 17.05
C THR A 41 1.35 9.92 17.28
N PHE A 42 1.06 8.67 16.87
CA PHE A 42 -0.23 8.04 17.19
C PHE A 42 -0.43 7.86 18.70
N GLN A 43 0.61 7.46 19.45
CA GLN A 43 0.54 7.36 20.90
C GLN A 43 0.23 8.72 21.55
N LYS A 44 0.90 9.79 21.08
CA LYS A 44 0.66 11.17 21.52
C LYS A 44 -0.77 11.61 21.26
N LEU A 45 -1.26 11.41 20.03
CA LEU A 45 -2.62 11.76 19.63
C LEU A 45 -3.68 10.94 20.38
N ALA A 46 -3.41 9.68 20.67
CA ALA A 46 -4.27 8.85 21.51
C ALA A 46 -4.39 9.38 22.94
N GLN A 47 -3.29 9.88 23.53
CA GLN A 47 -3.29 10.52 24.84
C GLN A 47 -4.08 11.84 24.83
N GLN A 48 -3.91 12.66 23.78
CA GLN A 48 -4.68 13.89 23.61
C GLN A 48 -6.18 13.59 23.51
N TYR A 49 -6.58 12.63 22.67
CA TYR A 49 -7.96 12.22 22.52
C TYR A 49 -8.58 11.75 23.84
N LYS A 50 -7.80 11.01 24.65
CA LYS A 50 -8.22 10.59 25.99
C LYS A 50 -8.46 11.78 26.92
N GLN A 51 -7.60 12.81 26.87
CA GLN A 51 -7.77 14.03 27.68
C GLN A 51 -9.02 14.81 27.28
N GLU A 52 -9.32 14.87 25.98
CA GLU A 52 -10.46 15.62 25.45
C GLU A 52 -11.81 14.91 25.65
N THR A 53 -11.83 13.58 25.54
CA THR A 53 -13.08 12.79 25.44
C THR A 53 -13.30 11.79 26.57
N GLY A 54 -12.26 11.47 27.34
CA GLY A 54 -12.27 10.38 28.33
C GLY A 54 -12.20 8.97 27.71
N ILE A 55 -12.06 8.84 26.38
CA ILE A 55 -11.95 7.55 25.66
C ILE A 55 -10.48 7.18 25.52
N GLU A 56 -10.10 6.00 26.02
CA GLU A 56 -8.76 5.45 25.87
C GLU A 56 -8.59 4.77 24.53
N VAL A 57 -7.56 5.17 23.75
CA VAL A 57 -7.17 4.50 22.51
C VAL A 57 -5.87 3.76 22.73
N THR A 58 -5.90 2.43 22.65
CA THR A 58 -4.71 1.59 22.74
C THR A 58 -4.14 1.37 21.35
N ILE A 59 -2.99 1.99 21.08
CA ILE A 59 -2.27 1.83 19.81
C ILE A 59 -1.37 0.60 19.89
N GLN A 60 -1.45 -0.29 18.90
CA GLN A 60 -0.63 -1.50 18.82
C GLN A 60 0.04 -1.58 17.43
N LEU A 61 1.37 -1.54 17.45
CA LEU A 61 2.22 -1.64 16.27
C LEU A 61 2.57 -3.10 15.97
N PHE A 62 2.39 -3.51 14.73
CA PHE A 62 2.84 -4.80 14.20
C PHE A 62 3.53 -4.58 12.84
N ALA A 63 4.84 -4.78 12.78
CA ALA A 63 5.64 -4.59 11.58
C ALA A 63 6.49 -5.85 11.33
N PRO A 64 6.94 -6.10 10.09
CA PRO A 64 6.68 -5.32 8.86
C PRO A 64 5.25 -5.50 8.32
N SER A 65 4.93 -4.78 7.23
CA SER A 65 3.58 -4.74 6.60
C SER A 65 3.03 -6.12 6.25
N ASP A 66 3.85 -7.02 5.69
CA ASP A 66 3.44 -8.38 5.33
C ASP A 66 3.04 -9.21 6.56
N SER A 67 3.81 -9.13 7.65
CA SER A 67 3.48 -9.79 8.91
C SER A 67 2.21 -9.22 9.54
N TYR A 68 1.98 -7.92 9.37
CA TYR A 68 0.76 -7.26 9.79
C TYR A 68 -0.45 -7.78 9.01
N SER A 69 -0.38 -7.84 7.67
CA SER A 69 -1.46 -8.36 6.83
C SER A 69 -1.84 -9.79 7.22
N GLN A 70 -0.85 -10.67 7.40
CA GLN A 70 -1.09 -12.04 7.85
C GLN A 70 -1.76 -12.10 9.23
N LYS A 71 -1.35 -11.22 10.16
CA LYS A 71 -1.98 -11.13 11.48
C LYS A 71 -3.44 -10.68 11.39
N VAL A 72 -3.77 -9.72 10.53
CA VAL A 72 -5.15 -9.25 10.32
C VAL A 72 -6.00 -10.38 9.75
N ILE A 73 -5.52 -11.13 8.76
CA ILE A 73 -6.22 -12.28 8.18
C ILE A 73 -6.47 -13.36 9.23
N ALA A 74 -5.46 -13.71 10.03
CA ALA A 74 -5.61 -14.69 11.10
C ALA A 74 -6.60 -14.24 12.19
N ALA A 75 -6.58 -12.97 12.56
CA ALA A 75 -7.51 -12.39 13.51
C ALA A 75 -8.97 -12.36 12.99
N ALA A 76 -9.13 -12.10 11.68
CA ALA A 76 -10.41 -12.16 11.00
C ALA A 76 -11.00 -13.58 11.06
N GLN A 77 -10.20 -14.59 10.74
CA GLN A 77 -10.59 -16.00 10.81
C GLN A 77 -10.95 -16.44 12.25
N ALA A 78 -10.22 -15.92 13.24
CA ALA A 78 -10.45 -16.21 14.65
C ALA A 78 -11.55 -15.34 15.29
N ASN A 79 -12.12 -14.38 14.56
CA ASN A 79 -13.11 -13.40 15.05
C ASN A 79 -12.61 -12.59 16.27
N VAL A 80 -11.34 -12.15 16.23
CA VAL A 80 -10.67 -11.38 17.28
C VAL A 80 -10.03 -10.09 16.74
N LEU A 81 -10.59 -9.51 15.68
CA LEU A 81 -10.16 -8.23 15.15
C LEU A 81 -10.30 -7.11 16.18
N PRO A 82 -9.39 -6.13 16.22
CA PRO A 82 -9.52 -4.92 17.06
C PRO A 82 -10.67 -4.03 16.59
N ASP A 83 -10.91 -2.92 17.29
CA ASP A 83 -11.95 -1.95 16.91
C ASP A 83 -11.60 -1.21 15.62
N ILE A 84 -10.30 -0.88 15.43
CA ILE A 84 -9.77 -0.18 14.25
C ILE A 84 -8.55 -0.94 13.73
N TYR A 85 -8.47 -1.14 12.41
CA TYR A 85 -7.33 -1.79 11.76
C TYR A 85 -7.20 -1.36 10.29
N GLY A 86 -6.04 -1.58 9.68
CA GLY A 86 -5.83 -1.42 8.25
C GLY A 86 -6.01 -2.72 7.49
N VAL A 87 -6.55 -2.66 6.29
CA VAL A 87 -6.50 -3.75 5.30
C VAL A 87 -5.61 -3.25 4.17
N LEU A 88 -4.38 -3.77 4.11
CA LEU A 88 -3.33 -3.33 3.18
C LEU A 88 -3.47 -3.95 1.80
N ASP A 89 -4.23 -5.02 1.72
CA ASP A 89 -4.37 -5.82 0.53
C ASP A 89 -5.19 -5.13 -0.57
N LYS A 90 -5.21 -5.78 -1.74
CA LYS A 90 -5.97 -5.35 -2.91
C LYS A 90 -7.45 -5.12 -2.59
N LYS A 91 -8.08 -4.25 -3.34
CA LYS A 91 -9.51 -3.88 -3.17
C LYS A 91 -10.44 -5.10 -3.19
N SER A 92 -10.10 -6.17 -3.89
CA SER A 92 -10.82 -7.45 -3.86
C SER A 92 -10.82 -8.09 -2.47
N ILE A 93 -9.70 -8.08 -1.76
CA ILE A 93 -9.60 -8.61 -0.38
C ILE A 93 -10.43 -7.76 0.57
N VAL A 94 -10.36 -6.42 0.42
CA VAL A 94 -11.22 -5.50 1.18
C VAL A 94 -12.70 -5.82 0.95
N ALA A 95 -13.08 -6.08 -0.30
CA ALA A 95 -14.45 -6.46 -0.65
C ALA A 95 -14.87 -7.76 0.04
N ASP A 96 -13.98 -8.74 0.16
CA ASP A 96 -14.26 -9.99 0.87
C ASP A 96 -14.42 -9.76 2.37
N PHE A 97 -13.63 -8.89 2.99
CA PHE A 97 -13.81 -8.48 4.39
C PHE A 97 -15.16 -7.79 4.61
N ILE A 98 -15.59 -6.92 3.68
CA ILE A 98 -16.90 -6.25 3.74
C ILE A 98 -18.03 -7.28 3.63
N LYS A 99 -17.96 -8.19 2.65
CA LYS A 99 -18.96 -9.27 2.47
C LYS A 99 -19.04 -10.21 3.66
N ALA A 100 -17.91 -10.44 4.34
CA ALA A 100 -17.86 -11.22 5.57
C ALA A 100 -18.38 -10.46 6.82
N GLY A 101 -18.79 -9.19 6.68
CA GLY A 101 -19.31 -8.39 7.80
C GLY A 101 -18.25 -7.95 8.80
N LEU A 102 -16.98 -7.88 8.38
CA LEU A 102 -15.87 -7.51 9.23
C LEU A 102 -15.57 -6.00 9.21
N VAL A 103 -16.04 -5.27 8.17
CA VAL A 103 -15.80 -3.84 7.97
C VAL A 103 -17.12 -3.07 8.04
N ALA A 104 -17.16 -2.01 8.82
CA ALA A 104 -18.33 -1.15 8.96
C ALA A 104 -18.51 -0.23 7.74
N ASP A 105 -19.75 -0.03 7.33
CA ASP A 105 -20.13 1.01 6.39
C ASP A 105 -20.08 2.36 7.12
N LEU A 106 -19.26 3.28 6.61
CA LEU A 106 -19.04 4.61 7.18
C LEU A 106 -19.79 5.71 6.42
N THR A 107 -20.59 5.36 5.42
CA THR A 107 -21.24 6.32 4.50
C THR A 107 -22.07 7.34 5.26
N ASP A 108 -22.94 6.90 6.17
CA ASP A 108 -23.80 7.80 6.93
C ASP A 108 -23.00 8.75 7.82
N ALA A 109 -21.93 8.26 8.45
CA ALA A 109 -21.05 9.08 9.30
C ALA A 109 -20.25 10.11 8.48
N MET A 110 -19.79 9.72 7.28
CA MET A 110 -19.03 10.60 6.37
C MET A 110 -19.94 11.68 5.77
N GLN A 111 -21.20 11.37 5.48
CA GLN A 111 -22.17 12.26 4.86
C GLN A 111 -23.01 13.06 5.87
N ALA A 112 -22.87 12.76 7.16
CA ALA A 112 -23.47 13.59 8.20
C ALA A 112 -22.98 15.05 8.13
N ASP A 113 -23.74 15.98 8.69
CA ASP A 113 -23.40 17.39 8.78
C ASP A 113 -23.07 18.04 7.42
N GLY A 114 -23.83 17.68 6.38
CA GLY A 114 -23.64 18.18 5.01
C GLY A 114 -22.39 17.62 4.34
N ALA A 115 -21.98 16.41 4.67
CA ALA A 115 -20.79 15.72 4.18
C ALA A 115 -19.48 16.47 4.49
N SER A 116 -19.42 17.21 5.58
CA SER A 116 -18.25 18.01 5.95
C SER A 116 -16.99 17.13 6.16
N TRP A 117 -17.15 15.93 6.72
CA TRP A 117 -16.04 15.01 6.89
C TRP A 117 -15.57 14.43 5.56
N GLU A 118 -16.47 13.92 4.72
CA GLU A 118 -16.12 13.40 3.40
C GLU A 118 -15.42 14.47 2.54
N SER A 119 -15.99 15.70 2.49
CA SER A 119 -15.48 16.78 1.66
C SER A 119 -14.11 17.33 2.10
N SER A 120 -13.74 17.18 3.37
CA SER A 120 -12.43 17.59 3.87
C SER A 120 -11.30 16.69 3.39
N LEU A 121 -11.58 15.46 2.99
CA LEU A 121 -10.61 14.46 2.55
C LEU A 121 -10.42 14.46 1.04
N PHE A 122 -9.26 14.00 0.55
CA PHE A 122 -9.04 13.85 -0.88
C PHE A 122 -9.89 12.72 -1.46
N ASP A 123 -10.61 13.01 -2.55
CA ASP A 123 -11.45 12.02 -3.23
C ASP A 123 -10.67 10.80 -3.71
N LYS A 124 -9.45 11.00 -4.24
CA LYS A 124 -8.56 9.90 -4.65
C LYS A 124 -8.21 8.97 -3.49
N ALA A 125 -8.02 9.51 -2.29
CA ALA A 125 -7.73 8.72 -1.09
C ALA A 125 -8.98 7.97 -0.60
N LEU A 126 -10.14 8.61 -0.60
CA LEU A 126 -11.41 7.95 -0.25
C LEU A 126 -11.76 6.81 -1.22
N ALA A 127 -11.43 6.97 -2.50
CA ALA A 127 -11.73 5.99 -3.53
C ALA A 127 -11.07 4.61 -3.31
N ASP A 128 -10.01 4.53 -2.52
CA ASP A 128 -9.37 3.26 -2.14
C ASP A 128 -10.37 2.30 -1.45
N LYS A 129 -11.17 2.81 -0.53
CA LYS A 129 -12.16 2.04 0.23
C LYS A 129 -13.60 2.48 -0.06
N ARG A 130 -13.84 3.20 -1.18
CA ARG A 130 -15.17 3.50 -1.70
C ARG A 130 -15.56 2.47 -2.75
N PHE A 131 -16.79 1.98 -2.67
CA PHE A 131 -17.39 1.10 -3.65
C PHE A 131 -18.61 1.78 -4.25
N ASP A 132 -18.59 2.00 -5.56
CA ASP A 132 -19.66 2.66 -6.29
C ASP A 132 -20.77 1.69 -6.69
N ALA A 133 -21.91 2.21 -7.11
CA ALA A 133 -23.00 1.41 -7.65
C ALA A 133 -22.53 0.66 -8.91
N GLY A 134 -22.85 -0.63 -9.00
CA GLY A 134 -22.47 -1.48 -10.13
C GLY A 134 -21.00 -1.93 -10.09
N ASN A 135 -20.29 -1.81 -8.96
CA ASN A 135 -18.93 -2.32 -8.85
C ASN A 135 -18.87 -3.83 -9.09
N SER A 136 -17.76 -4.30 -9.69
CA SER A 136 -17.53 -5.70 -10.05
C SER A 136 -17.29 -6.62 -8.84
N TYR A 137 -17.13 -6.08 -7.64
CA TYR A 137 -16.82 -6.83 -6.42
C TYR A 137 -18.04 -7.40 -5.70
N GLY A 138 -19.26 -7.02 -6.13
CA GLY A 138 -20.50 -7.44 -5.46
C GLY A 138 -20.66 -6.86 -4.04
N VAL A 139 -20.04 -5.73 -3.76
CA VAL A 139 -20.14 -5.01 -2.49
C VAL A 139 -21.23 -3.95 -2.58
N LYS A 140 -22.01 -3.77 -1.50
CA LYS A 140 -22.97 -2.67 -1.40
C LYS A 140 -22.23 -1.34 -1.58
N PRO A 141 -22.74 -0.40 -2.40
CA PRO A 141 -22.15 0.92 -2.53
C PRO A 141 -22.00 1.61 -1.17
N GLY A 142 -20.83 2.24 -0.95
CA GLY A 142 -20.55 2.91 0.32
C GLY A 142 -19.08 3.24 0.52
N ILE A 143 -18.77 3.88 1.63
CA ILE A 143 -17.42 4.24 2.08
C ILE A 143 -17.06 3.35 3.27
N TYR A 144 -15.99 2.58 3.15
CA TYR A 144 -15.63 1.54 4.12
C TYR A 144 -14.29 1.77 4.82
N GLY A 145 -13.66 2.94 4.61
CA GLY A 145 -12.41 3.26 5.27
C GLY A 145 -12.10 4.74 5.30
N VAL A 146 -11.21 5.10 6.21
CA VAL A 146 -10.77 6.48 6.48
C VAL A 146 -9.31 6.59 6.10
N PRO A 147 -8.93 7.34 5.05
CA PRO A 147 -7.54 7.60 4.73
C PRO A 147 -6.93 8.52 5.79
N ILE A 148 -5.76 8.15 6.30
CA ILE A 148 -5.03 8.92 7.31
C ILE A 148 -3.99 9.82 6.67
N ASP A 149 -3.49 9.45 5.52
CA ASP A 149 -2.59 10.20 4.69
C ASP A 149 -2.82 9.87 3.21
N VAL A 150 -2.16 10.63 2.36
CA VAL A 150 -2.02 10.32 0.94
C VAL A 150 -0.56 10.07 0.62
N THR A 151 -0.33 9.29 -0.44
CA THR A 151 1.02 8.98 -0.89
C THR A 151 1.10 8.92 -2.40
N ASN A 152 2.28 9.07 -2.91
CA ASN A 152 2.65 8.61 -4.24
C ASN A 152 4.10 8.11 -4.22
N GLU A 153 4.44 7.33 -5.21
CA GLU A 153 5.73 6.67 -5.33
C GLU A 153 6.46 7.23 -6.53
N GLN A 154 7.65 7.74 -6.25
CA GLN A 154 8.49 8.38 -7.24
C GLN A 154 9.94 7.98 -7.05
N MET A 155 10.80 8.41 -7.95
CA MET A 155 12.24 8.26 -7.77
C MET A 155 12.77 9.44 -6.95
N VAL A 156 13.59 9.12 -5.96
CA VAL A 156 14.42 10.10 -5.26
C VAL A 156 15.86 9.99 -5.74
N TYR A 157 16.59 11.09 -5.74
CA TYR A 157 17.99 11.14 -6.17
C TYR A 157 18.86 11.92 -5.20
N ASN A 158 20.05 11.40 -4.90
CA ASN A 158 21.04 12.05 -4.04
C ASN A 158 21.87 13.04 -4.87
N LYS A 159 21.71 14.34 -4.61
CA LYS A 159 22.38 15.42 -5.36
C LYS A 159 23.91 15.35 -5.25
N LYS A 160 24.42 15.01 -4.07
CA LYS A 160 25.87 14.90 -3.82
C LYS A 160 26.50 13.74 -4.61
N LEU A 161 25.81 12.59 -4.69
CA LEU A 161 26.31 11.44 -5.44
C LEU A 161 26.24 11.68 -6.95
N LEU A 162 25.19 12.35 -7.44
CA LEU A 162 25.11 12.78 -8.84
C LEU A 162 26.26 13.71 -9.19
N ALA A 163 26.51 14.73 -8.36
CA ALA A 163 27.58 15.68 -8.56
C ALA A 163 28.96 15.00 -8.61
N LYS A 164 29.23 13.99 -7.75
CA LYS A 164 30.46 13.19 -7.79
C LYS A 164 30.68 12.46 -9.13
N ALA A 165 29.57 12.07 -9.78
CA ALA A 165 29.62 11.41 -11.10
C ALA A 165 29.64 12.39 -12.28
N GLY A 166 29.65 13.71 -12.00
CA GLY A 166 29.60 14.76 -13.02
C GLY A 166 28.22 14.97 -13.64
N ILE A 167 27.15 14.52 -12.96
CA ILE A 167 25.77 14.66 -13.39
C ILE A 167 25.21 15.95 -12.79
N ALA A 168 24.94 16.94 -13.64
CA ALA A 168 24.51 18.27 -13.21
C ALA A 168 23.00 18.36 -12.93
N THR A 169 22.19 17.54 -13.61
CA THR A 169 20.72 17.52 -13.48
C THR A 169 20.23 16.09 -13.46
N PRO A 170 19.15 15.78 -12.72
CA PRO A 170 18.58 14.44 -12.73
C PRO A 170 18.02 14.08 -14.13
N PRO A 171 17.93 12.79 -14.46
CA PRO A 171 17.50 12.32 -15.78
C PRO A 171 16.01 12.63 -16.02
N ARG A 172 15.68 12.98 -17.26
CA ARG A 172 14.31 13.26 -17.73
C ARG A 172 13.75 12.17 -18.61
N THR A 173 14.61 11.29 -19.13
CA THR A 173 14.25 10.14 -19.96
C THR A 173 14.91 8.89 -19.43
N TYR A 174 14.37 7.73 -19.78
CA TYR A 174 14.96 6.45 -19.40
C TYR A 174 16.39 6.28 -19.97
N GLU A 175 16.64 6.78 -21.19
CA GLU A 175 18.00 6.76 -21.77
C GLU A 175 18.98 7.59 -20.97
N GLU A 176 18.58 8.79 -20.51
CA GLU A 176 19.40 9.61 -19.62
C GLU A 176 19.66 8.89 -18.30
N PHE A 177 18.63 8.23 -17.73
CA PHE A 177 18.79 7.44 -16.49
C PHE A 177 19.82 6.32 -16.65
N ILE A 178 19.76 5.56 -17.74
CA ILE A 178 20.76 4.51 -18.01
C ILE A 178 22.16 5.11 -18.19
N LYS A 179 22.29 6.23 -18.91
CA LYS A 179 23.58 6.94 -19.08
C LYS A 179 24.13 7.42 -17.73
N ASP A 180 23.31 7.99 -16.88
CA ASP A 180 23.68 8.45 -15.55
C ASP A 180 24.08 7.28 -14.65
N ALA A 181 23.36 6.18 -14.70
CA ALA A 181 23.70 4.95 -13.98
C ALA A 181 25.09 4.44 -14.39
N GLN A 182 25.44 4.49 -15.69
CA GLN A 182 26.78 4.13 -16.15
C GLN A 182 27.85 5.13 -15.68
N ALA A 183 27.53 6.42 -15.57
CA ALA A 183 28.46 7.42 -15.03
C ALA A 183 28.73 7.18 -13.54
N LEU A 184 27.69 6.89 -12.75
CA LEU A 184 27.79 6.54 -11.33
C LEU A 184 28.65 5.29 -11.11
N LYS A 185 28.43 4.24 -11.89
CA LYS A 185 29.24 3.01 -11.80
C LYS A 185 30.72 3.25 -12.07
N ARG A 186 31.09 4.11 -13.04
CA ARG A 186 32.49 4.42 -13.33
C ARG A 186 33.23 5.05 -12.15
N VAL A 187 32.52 5.70 -11.24
CA VAL A 187 33.08 6.28 -10.01
C VAL A 187 32.81 5.47 -8.77
N GLY A 188 32.37 4.20 -8.93
CA GLY A 188 32.15 3.25 -7.84
C GLY A 188 30.90 3.52 -7.00
N ILE A 189 29.91 4.24 -7.54
CA ILE A 189 28.63 4.51 -6.86
C ILE A 189 27.57 3.56 -7.38
N THR A 190 26.83 2.91 -6.47
CA THR A 190 25.66 2.11 -6.82
C THR A 190 24.57 3.01 -7.39
N PRO A 191 24.05 2.74 -8.61
CA PRO A 191 23.09 3.66 -9.22
C PRO A 191 21.72 3.64 -8.54
N PHE A 192 21.14 2.45 -8.28
CA PHE A 192 19.73 2.35 -7.89
C PHE A 192 19.49 1.30 -6.81
N VAL A 193 18.63 1.65 -5.84
CA VAL A 193 18.12 0.77 -4.79
C VAL A 193 16.60 0.87 -4.69
N SER A 194 15.94 -0.24 -4.37
CA SER A 194 14.54 -0.27 -3.95
C SER A 194 14.27 -1.53 -3.12
N GLY A 195 13.12 -1.59 -2.48
CA GLY A 195 12.71 -2.72 -1.64
C GLY A 195 11.95 -3.79 -2.41
N TRP A 196 12.48 -4.29 -3.53
CA TRP A 196 11.80 -5.23 -4.43
C TRP A 196 11.74 -6.70 -3.92
N GLY A 197 12.20 -6.95 -2.70
CA GLY A 197 11.84 -8.14 -1.94
C GLY A 197 10.37 -8.11 -1.48
N GLU A 198 9.77 -6.93 -1.41
CA GLU A 198 8.35 -6.71 -1.19
C GLU A 198 7.67 -6.47 -2.54
N LEU A 199 6.86 -7.43 -3.01
CA LEU A 199 6.30 -7.46 -4.38
C LEU A 199 5.48 -6.21 -4.72
N TRP A 200 4.77 -5.67 -3.74
CA TRP A 200 3.94 -4.47 -3.94
C TRP A 200 4.75 -3.26 -4.46
N LEU A 201 5.97 -3.05 -3.96
CA LEU A 201 6.80 -1.92 -4.38
C LEU A 201 7.38 -2.14 -5.79
N LEU A 202 7.70 -3.39 -6.14
CA LEU A 202 8.09 -3.77 -7.49
C LEU A 202 6.94 -3.55 -8.48
N ASP A 203 5.74 -3.98 -8.11
CA ASP A 203 4.51 -3.80 -8.89
C ASP A 203 4.22 -2.32 -9.16
N CYS A 204 4.34 -1.47 -8.13
CA CYS A 204 4.18 -0.02 -8.28
C CYS A 204 5.20 0.57 -9.27
N PHE A 205 6.46 0.13 -9.22
CA PHE A 205 7.46 0.57 -10.20
C PHE A 205 7.15 0.10 -11.61
N ALA A 206 6.73 -1.16 -11.79
CA ALA A 206 6.35 -1.72 -13.07
C ALA A 206 5.15 -1.00 -13.70
N SER A 207 4.19 -0.58 -12.87
CA SER A 207 2.99 0.12 -13.33
C SER A 207 3.31 1.40 -14.09
N ASN A 208 4.33 2.17 -13.65
CA ASN A 208 4.72 3.41 -14.33
C ASN A 208 5.09 3.15 -15.79
N TYR A 209 5.86 2.09 -16.05
CA TYR A 209 6.29 1.72 -17.40
C TYR A 209 5.19 1.06 -18.21
N ALA A 210 4.33 0.26 -17.58
CA ALA A 210 3.18 -0.33 -18.25
C ALA A 210 2.24 0.76 -18.80
N PHE A 211 1.88 1.75 -17.98
CA PHE A 211 1.08 2.89 -18.44
C PHE A 211 1.77 3.72 -19.51
N ASN A 212 3.07 3.97 -19.37
CA ASN A 212 3.83 4.79 -20.31
C ASN A 212 4.04 4.09 -21.68
N ILE A 213 4.12 2.75 -21.70
CA ILE A 213 4.33 1.97 -22.94
C ILE A 213 3.01 1.73 -23.67
N MET A 214 1.94 1.33 -22.95
CA MET A 214 0.73 0.83 -23.61
C MET A 214 -0.54 1.62 -23.34
N GLY A 215 -0.52 2.54 -22.39
CA GLY A 215 -1.68 3.36 -21.99
C GLY A 215 -2.75 2.57 -21.21
N GLU A 216 -3.66 3.32 -20.62
CA GLU A 216 -4.68 2.80 -19.70
C GLU A 216 -5.64 1.82 -20.36
N GLU A 217 -6.11 2.15 -21.56
CA GLU A 217 -7.09 1.33 -22.29
C GLU A 217 -6.58 -0.11 -22.57
N LYS A 218 -5.30 -0.23 -22.99
CA LYS A 218 -4.70 -1.53 -23.28
C LYS A 218 -4.46 -2.35 -22.02
N ILE A 219 -4.14 -1.69 -20.90
CA ILE A 219 -4.04 -2.34 -19.58
C ILE A 219 -5.40 -2.92 -19.18
N PHE A 220 -6.48 -2.14 -19.29
CA PHE A 220 -7.83 -2.64 -19.01
C PHE A 220 -8.26 -3.77 -19.95
N ALA A 221 -7.89 -3.68 -21.23
CA ALA A 221 -8.15 -4.76 -22.19
C ALA A 221 -7.43 -6.04 -21.78
N THR A 222 -6.22 -5.94 -21.19
CA THR A 222 -5.50 -7.10 -20.65
C THR A 222 -6.25 -7.71 -19.46
N TYR A 223 -6.72 -6.89 -18.51
CA TYR A 223 -7.48 -7.38 -17.35
C TYR A 223 -8.76 -8.11 -17.76
N ARG A 224 -9.42 -7.64 -18.84
CA ARG A 224 -10.59 -8.31 -19.40
C ARG A 224 -10.26 -9.52 -20.27
N GLY A 225 -8.98 -9.89 -20.42
CA GLY A 225 -8.53 -11.01 -21.25
C GLY A 225 -8.59 -10.76 -22.76
N GLN A 226 -8.81 -9.52 -23.20
CA GLN A 226 -8.86 -9.11 -24.63
C GLN A 226 -7.46 -8.92 -25.22
N VAL A 227 -6.48 -8.57 -24.40
CA VAL A 227 -5.06 -8.49 -24.72
C VAL A 227 -4.33 -9.52 -23.87
N LYS A 228 -3.37 -10.23 -24.46
CA LYS A 228 -2.58 -11.25 -23.75
C LYS A 228 -1.33 -10.63 -23.13
N TYR A 229 -0.85 -11.22 -22.03
CA TYR A 229 0.45 -10.87 -21.46
C TYR A 229 1.64 -11.19 -22.38
N THR A 230 1.42 -12.01 -23.40
CA THR A 230 2.40 -12.28 -24.48
C THR A 230 2.39 -11.22 -25.59
N ASP A 231 1.58 -10.16 -25.48
CA ASP A 231 1.60 -9.02 -26.40
C ASP A 231 2.96 -8.30 -26.36
N SER A 232 3.37 -7.74 -27.50
CA SER A 232 4.67 -7.10 -27.66
C SER A 232 4.90 -5.93 -26.69
N ASP A 233 3.86 -5.24 -26.23
CA ASP A 233 4.02 -4.12 -25.30
C ASP A 233 4.28 -4.63 -23.88
N TRP A 234 3.70 -5.75 -23.47
CA TRP A 234 4.08 -6.40 -22.22
C TRP A 234 5.53 -6.90 -22.24
N ILE A 235 5.99 -7.46 -23.38
CA ILE A 235 7.40 -7.82 -23.54
C ILE A 235 8.31 -6.58 -23.36
N LYS A 236 7.92 -5.41 -23.88
CA LYS A 236 8.66 -4.16 -23.65
C LYS A 236 8.70 -3.76 -22.16
N VAL A 237 7.59 -3.93 -21.43
CA VAL A 237 7.57 -3.70 -19.96
C VAL A 237 8.58 -4.62 -19.26
N PHE A 238 8.54 -5.91 -19.53
CA PHE A 238 9.51 -6.86 -18.96
C PHE A 238 10.96 -6.55 -19.37
N ASN A 239 11.16 -6.04 -20.58
CA ASN A 239 12.50 -5.67 -21.08
C ASN A 239 13.14 -4.52 -20.28
N VAL A 240 12.35 -3.60 -19.70
CA VAL A 240 12.87 -2.56 -18.80
C VAL A 240 13.70 -3.20 -17.68
N PHE A 241 13.18 -4.23 -17.03
CA PHE A 241 13.85 -4.91 -15.91
C PHE A 241 15.07 -5.72 -16.37
N ALA A 242 14.98 -6.38 -17.52
CA ALA A 242 16.12 -7.06 -18.12
C ALA A 242 17.25 -6.09 -18.47
N GLU A 243 16.94 -4.90 -18.99
CA GLU A 243 17.92 -3.88 -19.29
C GLU A 243 18.56 -3.30 -18.02
N LEU A 244 17.76 -2.98 -16.99
CA LEU A 244 18.28 -2.52 -15.70
C LEU A 244 19.29 -3.52 -15.12
N ARG A 245 18.99 -4.82 -15.17
CA ARG A 245 19.91 -5.88 -14.78
C ARG A 245 21.16 -5.88 -15.66
N ASN A 246 20.99 -5.97 -16.98
CA ASN A 246 22.09 -6.14 -17.93
C ASN A 246 23.06 -4.96 -17.92
N LYS A 247 22.55 -3.77 -17.65
CA LYS A 247 23.37 -2.56 -17.47
C LYS A 247 23.97 -2.45 -16.06
N GLY A 248 23.60 -3.36 -15.14
CA GLY A 248 24.08 -3.34 -13.76
C GLY A 248 23.67 -2.07 -13.03
N VAL A 249 22.42 -1.62 -13.23
CA VAL A 249 21.85 -0.45 -12.57
C VAL A 249 21.45 -0.76 -11.15
N LEU A 250 20.95 -1.97 -10.93
CA LEU A 250 20.36 -2.41 -9.67
C LEU A 250 21.42 -2.79 -8.63
N ILE A 251 21.15 -2.48 -7.35
CA ILE A 251 21.95 -2.98 -6.25
C ILE A 251 21.87 -4.52 -6.16
N ASP A 252 22.96 -5.15 -5.75
CA ASP A 252 22.96 -6.60 -5.54
C ASP A 252 21.91 -7.02 -4.50
N GLY A 253 21.20 -8.11 -4.77
CA GLY A 253 20.17 -8.65 -3.88
C GLY A 253 18.88 -7.83 -3.81
N ILE A 254 18.62 -6.94 -4.76
CA ILE A 254 17.43 -6.07 -4.77
C ILE A 254 16.11 -6.84 -4.62
N VAL A 255 15.98 -8.05 -5.20
CA VAL A 255 14.77 -8.89 -5.15
C VAL A 255 14.55 -9.60 -3.81
N THR A 256 15.51 -9.50 -2.90
CA THR A 256 15.38 -10.02 -1.52
C THR A 256 15.45 -8.91 -0.47
N LYS A 257 15.66 -7.67 -0.92
CA LYS A 257 15.79 -6.52 -0.04
C LYS A 257 14.41 -5.99 0.33
N GLY A 258 14.08 -5.98 1.63
CA GLY A 258 12.88 -5.34 2.15
C GLY A 258 12.96 -3.80 2.07
N ASN A 259 11.81 -3.14 2.03
CA ASN A 259 11.73 -1.69 1.84
C ASN A 259 12.50 -0.90 2.92
N LYS A 260 12.42 -1.29 4.18
CA LYS A 260 13.14 -0.61 5.26
C LYS A 260 14.66 -0.66 5.11
N TYR A 261 15.21 -1.74 4.56
CA TYR A 261 16.64 -1.83 4.25
C TYR A 261 17.03 -0.97 3.04
N ALA A 262 16.15 -0.87 2.03
CA ALA A 262 16.37 0.02 0.89
C ALA A 262 16.33 1.49 1.31
N GLU A 263 15.42 1.88 2.20
CA GLU A 263 15.36 3.21 2.81
C GLU A 263 16.67 3.55 3.54
N GLN A 264 17.21 2.60 4.33
CA GLN A 264 18.50 2.76 5.00
C GLN A 264 19.66 2.95 4.01
N ASP A 265 19.71 2.15 2.95
CA ASP A 265 20.77 2.25 1.96
C ASP A 265 20.78 3.62 1.28
N PHE A 266 19.60 4.17 0.94
CA PHE A 266 19.52 5.50 0.35
C PHE A 266 19.86 6.61 1.37
N ALA A 267 19.31 6.55 2.59
CA ALA A 267 19.58 7.52 3.64
C ALA A 267 21.08 7.59 4.00
N LEU A 268 21.78 6.45 3.98
CA LEU A 268 23.21 6.33 4.25
C LEU A 268 24.09 6.59 3.00
N GLU A 269 23.52 7.16 1.96
CA GLU A 269 24.22 7.54 0.72
C GLU A 269 24.91 6.34 0.01
N ARG A 270 24.36 5.13 0.11
CA ARG A 270 24.91 3.91 -0.53
C ARG A 270 24.43 3.74 -1.98
N ALA A 271 23.37 4.43 -2.38
CA ALA A 271 22.86 4.45 -3.74
C ALA A 271 22.47 5.86 -4.15
N ALA A 272 22.63 6.18 -5.45
CA ALA A 272 22.37 7.51 -5.99
C ALA A 272 20.89 7.77 -6.26
N PHE A 273 20.14 6.74 -6.65
CA PHE A 273 18.70 6.78 -6.87
C PHE A 273 18.00 5.72 -6.02
N ALA A 274 16.78 6.02 -5.59
CA ALA A 274 15.87 5.03 -5.04
C ALA A 274 14.45 5.23 -5.59
N PHE A 275 13.65 4.16 -5.67
CA PHE A 275 12.21 4.26 -5.88
C PHE A 275 11.51 3.97 -4.56
N ASN A 276 10.70 4.93 -4.10
CA ASN A 276 9.97 4.80 -2.84
C ASN A 276 8.79 5.79 -2.79
N GLY A 277 7.96 5.66 -1.77
CA GLY A 277 6.85 6.56 -1.55
C GLY A 277 7.19 7.78 -0.68
N SER A 278 6.29 8.75 -0.69
CA SER A 278 6.42 10.00 0.08
C SER A 278 6.61 9.79 1.59
N TRP A 279 6.19 8.65 2.16
CA TRP A 279 6.46 8.28 3.57
C TRP A 279 7.94 8.14 3.89
N SER A 280 8.79 7.87 2.89
CA SER A 280 10.24 7.70 3.09
C SER A 280 10.93 9.00 3.50
N VAL A 281 10.31 10.15 3.27
CA VAL A 281 10.83 11.47 3.67
C VAL A 281 11.12 11.51 5.16
N ASN A 282 10.20 11.00 5.98
CA ASN A 282 10.40 10.93 7.43
C ASN A 282 11.58 10.02 7.79
N VAL A 283 11.63 8.83 7.19
CA VAL A 283 12.71 7.85 7.44
C VAL A 283 14.08 8.44 7.06
N TYR A 284 14.17 9.13 5.92
CA TYR A 284 15.40 9.76 5.48
C TYR A 284 15.82 10.90 6.41
N HIS A 285 14.87 11.71 6.86
CA HIS A 285 15.13 12.79 7.82
C HIS A 285 15.68 12.26 9.15
N ASP A 286 15.03 11.22 9.70
CA ASP A 286 15.42 10.65 10.99
C ASP A 286 16.81 9.99 10.93
N MET A 287 17.12 9.32 9.83
CA MET A 287 18.40 8.60 9.67
C MET A 287 19.55 9.52 9.25
N ASN A 288 19.28 10.52 8.43
CA ASN A 288 20.29 11.45 7.91
C ASN A 288 19.67 12.83 7.66
N PRO A 289 19.56 13.68 8.70
CA PRO A 289 18.99 15.03 8.57
C PRO A 289 19.74 15.94 7.56
N SER A 290 20.97 15.57 7.20
CA SER A 290 21.80 16.32 6.24
C SER A 290 21.70 15.79 4.80
N LEU A 291 20.88 14.78 4.52
CA LEU A 291 20.71 14.20 3.20
C LEU A 291 20.13 15.24 2.23
N ASP A 292 20.92 15.61 1.22
CA ASP A 292 20.49 16.52 0.15
C ASP A 292 20.03 15.71 -1.06
N TYR A 293 18.74 15.68 -1.27
CA TYR A 293 18.11 14.90 -2.32
C TYR A 293 16.94 15.66 -2.95
N GLY A 294 16.45 15.18 -4.06
CA GLY A 294 15.26 15.68 -4.74
C GLY A 294 14.39 14.53 -5.22
N VAL A 295 13.23 14.86 -5.78
CA VAL A 295 12.23 13.91 -6.28
C VAL A 295 12.04 14.12 -7.77
N ILE A 296 11.93 13.04 -8.52
CA ILE A 296 11.55 13.03 -9.94
C ILE A 296 10.57 11.88 -10.19
N PRO A 297 9.66 12.02 -11.15
CA PRO A 297 8.92 10.87 -11.63
C PRO A 297 9.87 9.82 -12.22
N PRO A 298 9.58 8.52 -12.20
CA PRO A 298 10.36 7.54 -12.94
C PRO A 298 10.54 7.99 -14.39
N PRO A 299 11.79 8.04 -14.91
CA PRO A 299 12.02 8.56 -16.25
C PRO A 299 11.29 7.74 -17.32
N PRO A 300 10.48 8.36 -18.20
CA PRO A 300 9.66 7.65 -19.17
C PRO A 300 10.50 6.98 -20.26
N VAL A 301 10.06 5.79 -20.70
CA VAL A 301 10.65 5.03 -21.83
C VAL A 301 9.97 5.34 -23.16
N SER A 302 8.83 6.01 -23.14
CA SER A 302 7.99 6.26 -24.32
C SER A 302 7.35 7.65 -24.23
N THR A 303 7.13 8.26 -25.39
CA THR A 303 6.37 9.50 -25.54
C THR A 303 4.93 9.25 -26.02
N LEU A 304 4.54 7.98 -26.23
CA LEU A 304 3.22 7.61 -26.77
C LEU A 304 2.09 7.84 -25.77
N HIS A 305 2.35 7.53 -24.51
CA HIS A 305 1.38 7.72 -23.44
C HIS A 305 2.00 8.51 -22.28
N PRO A 306 1.21 9.29 -21.56
CA PRO A 306 1.72 10.00 -20.39
C PRO A 306 2.19 9.02 -19.33
N LEU A 307 3.24 9.39 -18.61
CA LEU A 307 3.65 8.67 -17.42
C LEU A 307 2.52 8.74 -16.39
N LYS A 308 2.22 7.63 -15.76
CA LYS A 308 1.35 7.56 -14.59
C LYS A 308 2.19 7.17 -13.37
N ILE A 309 2.04 7.91 -12.28
CA ILE A 309 2.72 7.63 -11.01
C ILE A 309 1.72 6.90 -10.12
N TRP A 310 2.14 5.81 -9.50
CA TRP A 310 1.30 5.16 -8.51
C TRP A 310 1.08 6.10 -7.33
N GLY A 311 -0.17 6.25 -6.88
CA GLY A 311 -0.46 7.11 -5.74
C GLY A 311 -1.95 7.22 -5.44
N SER A 312 -2.26 7.26 -4.14
CA SER A 312 -3.62 7.36 -3.60
C SER A 312 -3.61 7.60 -2.09
N ALA A 313 -4.51 6.91 -1.34
CA ALA A 313 -4.35 6.73 0.09
C ALA A 313 -3.02 6.04 0.39
N GLY A 314 -2.26 6.57 1.31
CA GLY A 314 -1.08 5.90 1.83
C GLY A 314 -1.47 4.85 2.85
N SER A 315 -2.21 5.28 3.86
CA SER A 315 -2.69 4.43 4.94
C SER A 315 -4.18 4.65 5.16
N THR A 316 -4.94 3.57 5.18
CA THR A 316 -6.39 3.63 5.40
C THR A 316 -6.77 2.71 6.53
N PHE A 317 -7.51 3.25 7.49
CA PHE A 317 -8.10 2.46 8.56
C PHE A 317 -9.55 2.13 8.27
N VAL A 318 -9.96 0.92 8.69
CA VAL A 318 -11.33 0.47 8.70
C VAL A 318 -11.79 0.24 10.13
N VAL A 319 -13.10 0.27 10.34
CA VAL A 319 -13.72 -0.01 11.64
C VAL A 319 -14.32 -1.41 11.62
N ASN A 320 -14.06 -2.21 12.65
CA ASN A 320 -14.64 -3.52 12.81
C ASN A 320 -16.17 -3.41 13.00
N ALA A 321 -16.92 -3.97 12.06
CA ALA A 321 -18.39 -3.95 12.10
C ALA A 321 -18.97 -4.67 13.33
N GLY A 322 -18.28 -5.68 13.84
CA GLY A 322 -18.64 -6.45 15.04
C GLY A 322 -18.20 -5.81 16.36
N SER A 323 -17.48 -4.67 16.33
CA SER A 323 -17.02 -4.01 17.55
C SER A 323 -18.17 -3.45 18.38
N PRO A 324 -18.23 -3.71 19.71
CA PRO A 324 -19.16 -3.06 20.61
C PRO A 324 -18.84 -1.56 20.81
N ASN A 325 -17.66 -1.09 20.38
CA ASN A 325 -17.20 0.27 20.47
C ASN A 325 -17.19 0.99 19.10
N LYS A 326 -17.92 0.47 18.10
CA LYS A 326 -17.93 0.94 16.72
C LYS A 326 -18.09 2.47 16.61
N ASP A 327 -19.07 3.05 17.29
CA ASP A 327 -19.33 4.48 17.22
C ASP A 327 -18.18 5.33 17.80
N LYS A 328 -17.51 4.84 18.85
CA LYS A 328 -16.33 5.46 19.41
C LYS A 328 -15.12 5.36 18.48
N ALA A 329 -14.97 4.24 17.78
CA ALA A 329 -13.94 4.05 16.76
C ALA A 329 -14.14 5.01 15.58
N ILE A 330 -15.36 5.17 15.10
CA ILE A 330 -15.72 6.14 14.06
C ILE A 330 -15.41 7.57 14.52
N ALA A 331 -15.83 7.93 15.75
CA ALA A 331 -15.57 9.26 16.32
C ALA A 331 -14.07 9.56 16.44
N PHE A 332 -13.27 8.57 16.84
CA PHE A 332 -11.81 8.72 16.89
C PHE A 332 -11.21 8.95 15.51
N LEU A 333 -11.59 8.19 14.49
CA LEU A 333 -11.09 8.38 13.13
C LEU A 333 -11.54 9.72 12.52
N LYS A 334 -12.77 10.17 12.81
CA LYS A 334 -13.25 11.51 12.44
C LYS A 334 -12.37 12.59 13.07
N TRP A 335 -12.10 12.49 14.38
CA TRP A 335 -11.21 13.41 15.11
C TRP A 335 -9.77 13.36 14.55
N LEU A 336 -9.21 12.17 14.31
CA LEU A 336 -7.84 11.99 13.82
C LEU A 336 -7.63 12.60 12.43
N THR A 337 -8.69 12.77 11.66
CA THR A 337 -8.66 13.36 10.31
C THR A 337 -9.16 14.80 10.24
N THR A 338 -9.37 15.46 11.39
CA THR A 338 -9.58 16.92 11.40
C THR A 338 -8.30 17.64 10.96
N LYS A 339 -8.44 18.89 10.53
CA LYS A 339 -7.31 19.73 10.12
C LYS A 339 -6.19 19.76 11.18
N GLU A 340 -6.56 19.99 12.43
CA GLU A 340 -5.62 20.14 13.57
C GLU A 340 -4.75 18.89 13.75
N GLN A 341 -5.37 17.71 13.76
CA GLN A 341 -4.66 16.44 13.96
C GLN A 341 -3.83 16.07 12.72
N GLN A 342 -4.34 16.38 11.54
CA GLN A 342 -3.63 16.16 10.29
C GLN A 342 -2.43 17.10 10.12
N VAL A 343 -2.48 18.31 10.64
CA VAL A 343 -1.32 19.19 10.75
C VAL A 343 -0.24 18.59 11.67
N VAL A 344 -0.63 18.06 12.83
CA VAL A 344 0.30 17.38 13.75
C VAL A 344 0.94 16.18 13.07
N LEU A 345 0.14 15.32 12.43
CA LEU A 345 0.66 14.16 11.70
C LEU A 345 1.63 14.59 10.59
N ALA A 346 1.25 15.55 9.74
CA ALA A 346 2.10 15.99 8.64
C ALA A 346 3.44 16.58 9.11
N GLN A 347 3.43 17.37 10.19
CA GLN A 347 4.64 18.01 10.73
C GLN A 347 5.56 17.04 11.48
N GLU A 348 4.98 16.16 12.31
CA GLU A 348 5.78 15.25 13.13
C GLU A 348 6.26 14.01 12.39
N THR A 349 5.58 13.62 11.32
CA THR A 349 5.90 12.40 10.57
C THR A 349 6.31 12.64 9.12
N ASN A 350 6.42 13.91 8.70
CA ASN A 350 6.78 14.28 7.32
C ASN A 350 5.99 13.46 6.27
N ASN A 351 4.67 13.38 6.43
CA ASN A 351 3.77 12.69 5.52
C ASN A 351 2.75 13.64 4.89
N LEU A 352 2.27 13.30 3.71
CA LEU A 352 1.22 14.07 3.05
C LEU A 352 -0.12 13.82 3.77
N PRO A 353 -0.80 14.86 4.27
CA PRO A 353 -2.05 14.69 4.99
C PRO A 353 -3.18 14.23 4.06
N SER A 354 -4.16 13.50 4.59
CA SER A 354 -5.39 13.16 3.86
C SER A 354 -6.41 14.30 3.86
N ASN A 355 -6.32 15.22 4.81
CA ASN A 355 -7.17 16.41 4.88
C ASN A 355 -6.58 17.54 4.04
N LYS A 356 -7.37 18.04 3.07
CA LYS A 356 -6.98 19.09 2.11
C LYS A 356 -6.51 20.38 2.77
N GLU A 357 -7.08 20.73 3.92
CA GLU A 357 -6.76 21.98 4.64
C GLU A 357 -5.40 21.92 5.36
N ALA A 358 -4.84 20.74 5.57
CA ALA A 358 -3.55 20.55 6.22
C ALA A 358 -2.35 20.59 5.27
N LEU A 359 -2.55 20.74 3.95
CA LEU A 359 -1.45 20.80 2.97
C LEU A 359 -0.51 22.00 3.15
N SER A 360 -0.97 23.08 3.79
CA SER A 360 -0.20 24.31 3.94
C SER A 360 1.04 24.21 4.84
N VAL A 361 1.24 23.06 5.52
CA VAL A 361 2.33 22.85 6.50
C VAL A 361 3.36 21.81 6.09
N ILE A 362 3.26 21.26 4.88
CA ILE A 362 4.19 20.23 4.41
C ILE A 362 5.58 20.80 4.09
N SER A 363 6.61 19.97 4.18
CA SER A 363 7.99 20.35 3.86
C SER A 363 8.20 20.52 2.35
N PRO A 364 9.21 21.32 1.90
CA PRO A 364 9.48 21.51 0.47
C PRO A 364 9.71 20.22 -0.32
N ILE A 365 10.30 19.20 0.30
CA ILE A 365 10.49 17.90 -0.36
C ILE A 365 9.17 17.15 -0.56
N LEU A 366 8.23 17.27 0.38
CA LEU A 366 6.89 16.73 0.22
C LEU A 366 6.08 17.50 -0.85
N GLU A 367 6.34 18.80 -1.04
CA GLU A 367 5.75 19.54 -2.16
C GLU A 367 6.21 18.98 -3.51
N GLU A 368 7.48 18.52 -3.62
CA GLU A 368 7.95 17.83 -4.85
C GLU A 368 7.17 16.53 -5.09
N PHE A 369 6.94 15.73 -4.07
CA PHE A 369 6.07 14.55 -4.17
C PHE A 369 4.62 14.95 -4.53
N ALA A 370 4.07 15.97 -3.90
CA ALA A 370 2.71 16.42 -4.14
C ALA A 370 2.47 16.86 -5.60
N LYS A 371 3.46 17.45 -6.27
CA LYS A 371 3.37 17.81 -7.70
C LYS A 371 3.11 16.61 -8.62
N GLY A 372 3.52 15.41 -8.21
CA GLY A 372 3.25 14.16 -8.95
C GLY A 372 1.83 13.63 -8.81
N MET A 373 1.03 14.12 -7.85
CA MET A 373 -0.29 13.55 -7.55
C MET A 373 -1.30 13.70 -8.70
N ASP A 374 -1.18 14.76 -9.52
CA ASP A 374 -2.05 14.94 -10.69
C ASP A 374 -1.85 13.85 -11.76
N GLN A 375 -0.65 13.26 -11.79
CA GLN A 375 -0.28 12.19 -12.71
C GLN A 375 -0.53 10.80 -12.11
N SER A 376 -0.90 10.72 -10.80
CA SER A 376 -1.04 9.45 -10.10
C SER A 376 -2.09 8.55 -10.74
N THR A 377 -1.80 7.27 -10.77
CA THR A 377 -2.78 6.24 -11.05
C THR A 377 -3.75 6.15 -9.89
N HIS A 378 -4.99 5.84 -10.19
CA HIS A 378 -5.96 5.54 -9.14
C HIS A 378 -5.78 4.08 -8.69
N PRO A 379 -5.94 3.72 -7.39
CA PRO A 379 -5.86 2.34 -6.91
C PRO A 379 -6.86 1.40 -7.59
N ASN A 380 -7.89 1.94 -8.24
CA ASN A 380 -8.86 1.18 -9.02
C ASN A 380 -8.37 0.82 -10.44
N ILE A 381 -7.18 1.25 -10.83
CA ILE A 381 -6.63 1.05 -12.18
C ILE A 381 -5.53 -0.01 -12.20
N TRP A 382 -4.59 0.02 -11.23
CA TRP A 382 -3.45 -0.87 -11.19
C TRP A 382 -3.14 -1.37 -9.76
N PRO A 383 -2.89 -2.64 -9.57
CA PRO A 383 -3.23 -3.85 -10.36
C PRO A 383 -4.62 -4.39 -10.00
N LEU A 384 -5.48 -3.55 -9.46
CA LEU A 384 -6.67 -3.87 -8.66
C LEU A 384 -7.77 -4.59 -9.42
N ASN A 385 -7.76 -4.49 -10.76
CA ASN A 385 -8.71 -5.18 -11.62
C ASN A 385 -8.15 -6.48 -12.21
N GLU A 386 -6.97 -6.92 -11.77
CA GLU A 386 -6.40 -8.20 -12.14
C GLU A 386 -6.59 -9.22 -11.01
N ASP A 387 -6.67 -10.50 -11.38
CA ASP A 387 -6.70 -11.58 -10.39
C ASP A 387 -5.41 -11.60 -9.55
N PRO A 388 -5.50 -11.74 -8.23
CA PRO A 388 -4.33 -11.74 -7.34
C PRO A 388 -3.24 -12.74 -7.73
N SER A 389 -3.63 -13.93 -8.22
CA SER A 389 -2.66 -14.96 -8.65
C SER A 389 -1.92 -14.54 -9.91
N VAL A 390 -2.59 -13.82 -10.83
CA VAL A 390 -1.98 -13.29 -12.05
C VAL A 390 -0.99 -12.19 -11.71
N SER A 391 -1.37 -11.27 -10.81
CA SER A 391 -0.48 -10.21 -10.34
C SER A 391 0.75 -10.79 -9.62
N GLU A 392 0.56 -11.80 -8.77
CA GLU A 392 1.69 -12.47 -8.11
C GLU A 392 2.64 -13.14 -9.13
N ALA A 393 2.08 -13.79 -10.16
CA ALA A 393 2.89 -14.38 -11.22
C ALA A 393 3.65 -13.34 -12.04
N PHE A 394 3.05 -12.15 -12.27
CA PHE A 394 3.68 -11.02 -12.92
C PHE A 394 4.88 -10.50 -12.11
N ASP A 395 4.68 -10.23 -10.81
CA ASP A 395 5.71 -9.67 -9.93
C ASP A 395 6.88 -10.66 -9.73
N LYS A 396 6.58 -11.93 -9.46
CA LYS A 396 7.61 -12.98 -9.34
C LYS A 396 8.35 -13.21 -10.64
N GLY A 397 7.64 -13.13 -11.77
CA GLY A 397 8.25 -13.21 -13.10
C GLY A 397 9.25 -12.08 -13.34
N ILE A 398 8.95 -10.85 -12.90
CA ILE A 398 9.91 -9.74 -12.97
C ILE A 398 11.14 -10.03 -12.08
N GLN A 399 10.95 -10.56 -10.87
CA GLN A 399 12.08 -10.98 -10.04
C GLN A 399 12.94 -12.04 -10.74
N ASP A 400 12.34 -13.04 -11.40
CA ASP A 400 13.06 -14.06 -12.19
C ASP A 400 13.86 -13.44 -13.35
N ILE A 401 13.35 -12.40 -14.01
CA ILE A 401 14.09 -11.63 -15.02
C ILE A 401 15.29 -10.92 -14.39
N ILE A 402 15.09 -10.27 -13.24
CA ILE A 402 16.16 -9.51 -12.55
C ILE A 402 17.30 -10.43 -12.11
N ILE A 403 17.01 -11.63 -11.60
CA ILE A 403 18.06 -12.60 -11.21
C ILE A 403 18.60 -13.42 -12.41
N GLY A 404 17.93 -13.34 -13.56
CA GLY A 404 18.38 -13.98 -14.81
C GLY A 404 17.96 -15.43 -14.97
N GLU A 405 16.96 -15.87 -14.24
CA GLU A 405 16.42 -17.23 -14.34
C GLU A 405 15.48 -17.41 -15.53
N LYS A 406 14.77 -16.33 -15.94
CA LYS A 406 13.83 -16.35 -17.07
C LYS A 406 14.04 -15.19 -18.03
N THR A 407 13.67 -15.43 -19.29
CA THR A 407 13.54 -14.36 -20.29
C THR A 407 12.18 -13.67 -20.17
N GLN A 408 12.06 -12.52 -20.82
CA GLN A 408 10.82 -11.74 -20.89
C GLN A 408 9.66 -12.56 -21.49
N GLU A 409 9.96 -13.32 -22.55
CA GLU A 409 8.99 -14.17 -23.23
C GLU A 409 8.52 -15.33 -22.36
N GLN A 410 9.44 -15.95 -21.60
CA GLN A 410 9.10 -17.03 -20.66
C GLN A 410 8.17 -16.51 -19.56
N VAL A 411 8.49 -15.35 -18.98
CA VAL A 411 7.65 -14.72 -17.97
C VAL A 411 6.27 -14.37 -18.54
N ALA A 412 6.23 -13.75 -19.72
CA ALA A 412 4.98 -13.43 -20.40
C ALA A 412 4.08 -14.65 -20.61
N GLN A 413 4.68 -15.79 -21.03
CA GLN A 413 3.97 -17.06 -21.19
C GLN A 413 3.47 -17.63 -19.87
N ASP A 414 4.27 -17.56 -18.79
CA ASP A 414 3.89 -18.07 -17.48
C ASP A 414 2.73 -17.25 -16.89
N VAL A 415 2.80 -15.92 -16.94
CA VAL A 415 1.72 -15.03 -16.52
C VAL A 415 0.44 -15.31 -17.32
N GLN A 416 0.56 -15.47 -18.66
CA GLN A 416 -0.59 -15.77 -19.51
C GLN A 416 -1.25 -17.11 -19.16
N LYS A 417 -0.48 -18.14 -18.83
CA LYS A 417 -1.03 -19.44 -18.39
C LYS A 417 -1.86 -19.30 -17.10
N VAL A 418 -1.37 -18.51 -16.14
CA VAL A 418 -2.13 -18.24 -14.91
C VAL A 418 -3.41 -17.48 -15.23
N LYS A 419 -3.34 -16.47 -16.11
CA LYS A 419 -4.51 -15.71 -16.57
C LYS A 419 -5.56 -16.60 -17.22
N ASP A 420 -5.16 -17.43 -18.18
CA ASP A 420 -6.06 -18.35 -18.88
C ASP A 420 -6.74 -19.32 -17.90
N PHE A 421 -6.00 -19.82 -16.91
CA PHE A 421 -6.55 -20.70 -15.89
C PHE A 421 -7.60 -20.01 -14.99
N GLN A 422 -7.34 -18.78 -14.57
CA GLN A 422 -8.29 -18.04 -13.74
C GLN A 422 -9.55 -17.63 -14.52
N MET A 423 -9.39 -17.25 -15.79
CA MET A 423 -10.53 -16.95 -16.67
C MET A 423 -11.42 -18.19 -16.91
N ALA A 424 -10.82 -19.38 -17.06
CA ALA A 424 -11.56 -20.62 -17.22
C ALA A 424 -12.37 -20.98 -15.95
N LYS A 425 -11.88 -20.65 -14.76
CA LYS A 425 -12.60 -20.85 -13.49
C LYS A 425 -13.77 -19.87 -13.29
N GLY A 426 -13.65 -18.64 -13.76
CA GLY A 426 -14.69 -17.62 -13.62
C GLY A 426 -15.89 -17.80 -14.54
N ASN A 427 -15.81 -18.70 -15.51
CA ASN A 427 -16.88 -19.03 -16.46
C ASN A 427 -17.76 -20.22 -16.01
N HIS A 428 -17.61 -20.69 -14.79
CA HIS A 428 -18.46 -21.67 -14.13
C HIS A 428 -19.19 -21.07 -12.92
#